data_070ddb314b7d914199468d3cc1f1a6d9
#
_entry.id   070ddb314b7d914199468d3cc1f1a6d9
#
_cell.length_a   1.000
_cell.length_b   1.000
_cell.length_c   1.000
_cell.angle_alpha   90.00
_cell.angle_beta   90.00
_cell.angle_gamma   90.00
#
_symmetry.space_group_name_H-M   'P 1'
#
loop_
_entity.id
_entity.type
_entity.pdbx_description
1 polymer ?
#
loop_
_entity_poly.entity_id
_entity_poly.type
_entity_poly.pdbx_seq_one_letter_code
_entity_poly.pdbx_strand_id
1 'polypeptide(L)'
;MPYKYQKLSPEEQAAAVEHRRKLGYPLHAPPHPYREAGWYFLTATNFQHKPVMHAPGRRDEFETRLLEAFRPIHTDIGGWVVLPNHYHLLAGVGSLDTVSTLLKQLHGTTSREWNLADGMTGRRRVWYKFTDRWIRNEQHYYQALNYIHYNPVKHGYVSDPYKWVWSSVHVYFDTKGRDWLRATWKEYPIGNFGAGWDD
;
A
#
# COMPACT_ATOMS: atom_id res chain seq x y z
N MET A 1 17.14 -15.75 -2.14
CA MET A 1 18.00 -15.58 -3.34
C MET A 1 18.26 -14.10 -3.54
N PRO A 2 19.48 -13.66 -3.87
CA PRO A 2 19.76 -12.25 -4.08
C PRO A 2 18.97 -11.75 -5.30
N TYR A 3 18.47 -10.57 -5.16
CA TYR A 3 17.62 -9.85 -6.07
C TYR A 3 18.23 -9.72 -7.47
N LYS A 4 17.65 -10.39 -8.46
CA LYS A 4 18.21 -10.45 -9.83
C LYS A 4 18.33 -9.08 -10.50
N TYR A 5 17.43 -8.12 -10.19
CA TYR A 5 17.40 -6.80 -10.81
C TYR A 5 18.69 -6.00 -10.58
N GLN A 6 19.26 -6.04 -9.37
CA GLN A 6 20.54 -5.36 -9.07
C GLN A 6 21.75 -5.96 -9.78
N LYS A 7 21.61 -7.15 -10.35
CA LYS A 7 22.65 -7.84 -11.13
C LYS A 7 22.50 -7.65 -12.63
N LEU A 8 21.44 -6.98 -13.08
CA LEU A 8 21.21 -6.66 -14.48
C LEU A 8 22.11 -5.50 -14.91
N SER A 9 22.52 -5.47 -16.18
CA SER A 9 23.17 -4.31 -16.78
C SER A 9 22.20 -3.10 -16.77
N PRO A 10 22.71 -1.86 -16.91
CA PRO A 10 21.87 -0.68 -17.00
C PRO A 10 20.82 -0.76 -18.11
N GLU A 11 21.13 -1.38 -19.24
CA GLU A 11 20.23 -1.58 -20.37
C GLU A 11 19.13 -2.58 -20.04
N GLU A 12 19.47 -3.69 -19.40
CA GLU A 12 18.50 -4.69 -18.93
C GLU A 12 17.58 -4.14 -17.83
N GLN A 13 18.11 -3.28 -16.95
CA GLN A 13 17.32 -2.58 -15.94
C GLN A 13 16.31 -1.63 -16.60
N ALA A 14 16.75 -0.84 -17.59
CA ALA A 14 15.89 0.06 -18.35
C ALA A 14 14.80 -0.71 -19.11
N ALA A 15 15.16 -1.82 -19.76
CA ALA A 15 14.20 -2.69 -20.45
C ALA A 15 13.18 -3.31 -19.50
N ALA A 16 13.62 -3.74 -18.31
CA ALA A 16 12.73 -4.27 -17.27
C ALA A 16 11.76 -3.20 -16.75
N VAL A 17 12.21 -1.96 -16.56
CA VAL A 17 11.37 -0.82 -16.16
C VAL A 17 10.33 -0.52 -17.24
N GLU A 18 10.73 -0.46 -18.51
CA GLU A 18 9.81 -0.18 -19.61
C GLU A 18 8.78 -1.32 -19.79
N HIS A 19 9.21 -2.57 -19.68
CA HIS A 19 8.31 -3.72 -19.71
C HIS A 19 7.25 -3.63 -18.59
N ARG A 20 7.65 -3.26 -17.39
CA ARG A 20 6.75 -3.07 -16.24
C ARG A 20 5.78 -1.91 -16.47
N ARG A 21 6.27 -0.80 -17.03
CA ARG A 21 5.42 0.33 -17.42
C ARG A 21 4.32 -0.11 -18.37
N LYS A 22 4.64 -0.91 -19.40
CA LYS A 22 3.66 -1.49 -20.33
C LYS A 22 2.65 -2.39 -19.63
N LEU A 23 3.07 -3.13 -18.60
CA LEU A 23 2.20 -3.96 -17.77
C LEU A 23 1.37 -3.18 -16.75
N GLY A 24 1.64 -1.88 -16.57
CA GLY A 24 0.87 -1.00 -15.69
C GLY A 24 1.30 -1.00 -14.23
N TYR A 25 2.56 -1.35 -13.94
CA TYR A 25 3.16 -1.16 -12.62
C TYR A 25 3.73 0.26 -12.48
N PRO A 26 3.88 0.76 -11.24
CA PRO A 26 4.65 1.97 -10.97
C PRO A 26 6.11 1.80 -11.38
N LEU A 27 6.78 2.89 -11.77
CA LEU A 27 8.15 2.85 -12.28
C LEU A 27 9.18 2.35 -11.26
N HIS A 28 8.92 2.56 -9.95
CA HIS A 28 9.89 2.35 -8.88
C HIS A 28 9.76 1.02 -8.12
N ALA A 29 8.72 0.23 -8.40
CA ALA A 29 8.51 -1.02 -7.68
C ALA A 29 8.92 -2.23 -8.52
N PRO A 30 9.95 -2.98 -8.12
CA PRO A 30 10.32 -4.22 -8.79
C PRO A 30 9.25 -5.31 -8.61
N PRO A 31 8.98 -6.15 -9.61
CA PRO A 31 8.11 -7.30 -9.43
C PRO A 31 8.73 -8.28 -8.44
N HIS A 32 7.93 -8.75 -7.48
CA HIS A 32 8.36 -9.77 -6.55
C HIS A 32 8.01 -11.16 -7.08
N PRO A 33 8.99 -12.08 -7.14
CA PRO A 33 8.75 -13.44 -7.59
C PRO A 33 8.11 -14.33 -6.51
N TYR A 34 8.05 -13.85 -5.25
CA TYR A 34 7.53 -14.64 -4.14
C TYR A 34 6.00 -14.59 -4.12
N ARG A 35 5.37 -15.76 -4.15
CA ARG A 35 3.92 -15.95 -4.09
C ARG A 35 3.51 -16.86 -2.93
N GLU A 36 4.43 -17.09 -2.01
CA GLU A 36 4.24 -17.96 -0.85
C GLU A 36 3.35 -17.28 0.21
N ALA A 37 2.78 -18.11 1.09
CA ALA A 37 2.08 -17.62 2.27
C ALA A 37 3.02 -16.84 3.17
N GLY A 38 2.56 -15.73 3.74
CA GLY A 38 3.35 -14.90 4.63
C GLY A 38 2.83 -13.48 4.75
N TRP A 39 3.59 -12.65 5.45
CA TRP A 39 3.27 -11.24 5.60
C TRP A 39 3.78 -10.42 4.42
N TYR A 40 2.93 -9.53 3.92
CA TYR A 40 3.26 -8.65 2.81
C TYR A 40 2.86 -7.21 3.10
N PHE A 41 3.72 -6.31 2.68
CA PHE A 41 3.40 -4.89 2.58
C PHE A 41 2.92 -4.61 1.15
N LEU A 42 1.65 -4.28 1.03
CA LEU A 42 0.97 -4.02 -0.23
C LEU A 42 0.81 -2.52 -0.44
N THR A 43 1.06 -2.04 -1.63
CA THR A 43 0.85 -0.64 -2.01
C THR A 43 0.14 -0.54 -3.34
N ALA A 44 -0.87 0.32 -3.44
CA ALA A 44 -1.40 0.73 -4.72
C ALA A 44 -1.59 2.24 -4.77
N THR A 45 -1.16 2.82 -5.89
CA THR A 45 -1.15 4.26 -6.13
C THR A 45 -2.14 4.60 -7.24
N ASN A 46 -2.81 5.73 -7.12
CA ASN A 46 -3.62 6.28 -8.20
C ASN A 46 -2.72 6.66 -9.37
N PHE A 47 -3.27 6.50 -10.58
CA PHE A 47 -2.53 6.75 -11.81
C PHE A 47 -2.01 8.19 -11.88
N GLN A 48 -0.71 8.35 -12.17
CA GLN A 48 0.01 9.63 -12.17
C GLN A 48 -0.04 10.36 -10.82
N HIS A 49 -0.14 9.62 -9.71
CA HIS A 49 -0.23 10.15 -8.34
C HIS A 49 -1.38 11.16 -8.13
N LYS A 50 -2.40 11.14 -9.00
CA LYS A 50 -3.56 12.04 -8.89
C LYS A 50 -4.32 11.76 -7.59
N PRO A 51 -4.70 12.78 -6.82
CA PRO A 51 -5.38 12.60 -5.54
C PRO A 51 -6.87 12.26 -5.74
N VAL A 52 -7.17 11.11 -6.35
CA VAL A 52 -8.55 10.69 -6.65
C VAL A 52 -9.36 10.46 -5.39
N MET A 53 -8.71 10.11 -4.28
CA MET A 53 -9.31 9.97 -2.96
C MET A 53 -9.15 11.23 -2.10
N HIS A 54 -9.08 12.44 -2.71
CA HIS A 54 -8.92 13.69 -1.97
C HIS A 54 -10.10 13.98 -1.04
N ALA A 55 -11.33 13.67 -1.46
CA ALA A 55 -12.52 13.87 -0.63
C ALA A 55 -12.54 12.88 0.54
N PRO A 56 -12.81 13.35 1.79
CA PRO A 56 -12.89 12.47 2.97
C PRO A 56 -13.84 11.28 2.76
N GLY A 57 -15.06 11.51 2.30
CA GLY A 57 -16.04 10.45 2.09
C GLY A 57 -15.60 9.37 1.09
N ARG A 58 -14.70 9.71 0.14
CA ARG A 58 -14.13 8.71 -0.78
C ARG A 58 -13.07 7.85 -0.08
N ARG A 59 -12.34 8.39 0.90
CA ARG A 59 -11.43 7.62 1.74
C ARG A 59 -12.19 6.73 2.72
N ASP A 60 -13.27 7.23 3.34
CA ASP A 60 -14.14 6.44 4.22
C ASP A 60 -14.69 5.22 3.48
N GLU A 61 -15.24 5.44 2.29
CA GLU A 61 -15.75 4.38 1.42
C GLU A 61 -14.66 3.38 1.03
N PHE A 62 -13.50 3.88 0.59
CA PHE A 62 -12.41 3.02 0.14
C PHE A 62 -11.81 2.19 1.27
N GLU A 63 -11.55 2.79 2.44
CA GLU A 63 -11.06 2.09 3.62
C GLU A 63 -11.99 0.94 4.01
N THR A 64 -13.30 1.22 4.11
CA THR A 64 -14.31 0.20 4.41
C THR A 64 -14.25 -0.94 3.40
N ARG A 65 -14.30 -0.63 2.11
CA ARG A 65 -14.26 -1.63 1.03
C ARG A 65 -12.94 -2.42 1.01
N LEU A 66 -11.81 -1.77 1.29
CA LEU A 66 -10.50 -2.43 1.37
C LEU A 66 -10.48 -3.47 2.48
N LEU A 67 -10.90 -3.10 3.68
CA LEU A 67 -10.92 -4.01 4.83
C LEU A 67 -11.94 -5.14 4.66
N GLU A 68 -13.13 -4.84 4.14
CA GLU A 68 -14.15 -5.85 3.84
C GLU A 68 -13.73 -6.84 2.77
N ALA A 69 -12.98 -6.39 1.75
CA ALA A 69 -12.50 -7.26 0.68
C ALA A 69 -11.56 -8.36 1.19
N PHE A 70 -10.79 -8.11 2.25
CA PHE A 70 -9.89 -9.11 2.85
C PHE A 70 -10.56 -10.05 3.84
N ARG A 71 -11.75 -9.72 4.35
CA ARG A 71 -12.47 -10.54 5.33
C ARG A 71 -12.77 -11.99 4.86
N PRO A 72 -13.26 -12.23 3.61
CA PRO A 72 -13.62 -13.57 3.16
C PRO A 72 -12.41 -14.52 3.02
N ILE A 73 -11.21 -14.00 2.87
CA ILE A 73 -10.00 -14.81 2.69
C ILE A 73 -9.28 -15.06 4.03
N HIS A 74 -9.93 -14.76 5.16
CA HIS A 74 -9.41 -14.96 6.52
C HIS A 74 -7.98 -14.44 6.70
N THR A 75 -7.70 -13.27 6.14
CA THR A 75 -6.39 -12.64 6.16
C THR A 75 -6.23 -11.79 7.41
N ASP A 76 -5.14 -12.00 8.14
CA ASP A 76 -4.75 -11.11 9.22
C ASP A 76 -4.28 -9.77 8.66
N ILE A 77 -4.95 -8.69 9.05
CA ILE A 77 -4.53 -7.33 8.70
C ILE A 77 -3.71 -6.78 9.86
N GLY A 78 -2.41 -6.56 9.62
CA GLY A 78 -1.49 -5.98 10.59
C GLY A 78 -1.56 -4.46 10.64
N GLY A 79 -1.88 -3.79 9.54
CA GLY A 79 -2.02 -2.35 9.52
C GLY A 79 -2.39 -1.81 8.15
N TRP A 80 -2.94 -0.59 8.14
CA TRP A 80 -3.30 0.12 6.90
C TRP A 80 -3.24 1.62 7.07
N VAL A 81 -3.15 2.30 5.94
CA VAL A 81 -3.38 3.74 5.80
C VAL A 81 -3.93 4.03 4.41
N VAL A 82 -4.95 4.90 4.33
CA VAL A 82 -5.50 5.40 3.08
C VAL A 82 -5.22 6.88 2.95
N LEU A 83 -4.53 7.26 1.87
CA LEU A 83 -4.11 8.63 1.56
C LEU A 83 -4.86 9.14 0.31
N PRO A 84 -4.79 10.45 -0.01
CA PRO A 84 -5.51 11.00 -1.15
C PRO A 84 -5.21 10.36 -2.50
N ASN A 85 -4.03 9.76 -2.67
CA ASN A 85 -3.56 9.22 -3.95
C ASN A 85 -3.00 7.79 -3.90
N HIS A 86 -2.92 7.19 -2.71
CA HIS A 86 -2.45 5.81 -2.55
C HIS A 86 -2.91 5.22 -1.21
N TYR A 87 -2.67 3.94 -1.05
CA TYR A 87 -2.82 3.26 0.24
C TYR A 87 -1.70 2.26 0.48
N HIS A 88 -1.48 1.96 1.74
CA HIS A 88 -0.63 0.86 2.17
C HIS A 88 -1.44 -0.11 3.03
N LEU A 89 -1.13 -1.38 2.90
CA LEU A 89 -1.73 -2.46 3.69
C LEU A 89 -0.66 -3.47 4.08
N LEU A 90 -0.56 -3.79 5.36
CA LEU A 90 0.27 -4.88 5.89
C LEU A 90 -0.66 -6.06 6.19
N ALA A 91 -0.51 -7.16 5.46
CA ALA A 91 -1.42 -8.29 5.52
C ALA A 91 -0.69 -9.64 5.50
N GLY A 92 -1.15 -10.57 6.33
CA GLY A 92 -0.74 -11.96 6.32
C GLY A 92 -1.56 -12.74 5.31
N VAL A 93 -1.00 -13.12 4.17
CA VAL A 93 -1.73 -13.71 3.04
C VAL A 93 -1.34 -15.17 2.81
N GLY A 94 -2.32 -16.00 2.51
CA GLY A 94 -2.10 -17.39 2.12
C GLY A 94 -1.67 -17.55 0.66
N SER A 95 -2.10 -16.60 -0.21
CA SER A 95 -1.79 -16.61 -1.65
C SER A 95 -1.85 -15.20 -2.24
N LEU A 96 -0.77 -14.75 -2.87
CA LEU A 96 -0.75 -13.48 -3.61
C LEU A 96 -1.64 -13.49 -4.85
N ASP A 97 -1.91 -14.65 -5.44
CA ASP A 97 -2.83 -14.74 -6.58
C ASP A 97 -4.27 -14.44 -6.16
N THR A 98 -4.67 -14.92 -4.97
CA THR A 98 -5.97 -14.57 -4.36
C THR A 98 -6.05 -13.07 -4.10
N VAL A 99 -5.03 -12.49 -3.48
CA VAL A 99 -4.94 -11.04 -3.22
C VAL A 99 -4.97 -10.24 -4.54
N SER A 100 -4.25 -10.69 -5.55
CA SER A 100 -4.23 -10.05 -6.87
C SER A 100 -5.62 -10.01 -7.51
N THR A 101 -6.37 -11.10 -7.42
CA THR A 101 -7.75 -11.18 -7.93
C THR A 101 -8.67 -10.23 -7.16
N LEU A 102 -8.58 -10.23 -5.84
CA LEU A 102 -9.35 -9.38 -4.95
C LEU A 102 -9.08 -7.89 -5.22
N LEU A 103 -7.82 -7.48 -5.23
CA LEU A 103 -7.45 -6.09 -5.48
C LEU A 103 -7.79 -5.65 -6.91
N LYS A 104 -7.69 -6.54 -7.90
CA LYS A 104 -8.14 -6.25 -9.27
C LYS A 104 -9.64 -5.94 -9.31
N GLN A 105 -10.45 -6.71 -8.57
CA GLN A 105 -11.89 -6.47 -8.48
C GLN A 105 -12.19 -5.16 -7.76
N LEU A 106 -11.60 -4.91 -6.59
CA LEU A 106 -11.76 -3.67 -5.82
C LEU A 106 -11.38 -2.45 -6.64
N HIS A 107 -10.20 -2.45 -7.28
CA HIS A 107 -9.73 -1.35 -8.11
C HIS A 107 -10.57 -1.16 -9.36
N GLY A 108 -11.05 -2.24 -9.97
CA GLY A 108 -11.94 -2.17 -11.13
C GLY A 108 -13.29 -1.52 -10.81
N THR A 109 -13.90 -1.95 -9.70
CA THR A 109 -15.18 -1.43 -9.23
C THR A 109 -15.07 0.04 -8.85
N THR A 110 -14.10 0.39 -8.00
CA THR A 110 -13.89 1.80 -7.59
C THR A 110 -13.52 2.69 -8.77
N SER A 111 -12.73 2.21 -9.73
CA SER A 111 -12.42 2.98 -10.95
C SER A 111 -13.68 3.31 -11.75
N ARG A 112 -14.57 2.34 -11.91
CA ARG A 112 -15.82 2.55 -12.66
C ARG A 112 -16.73 3.54 -11.95
N GLU A 113 -16.96 3.34 -10.66
CA GLU A 113 -17.88 4.17 -9.87
C GLU A 113 -17.37 5.61 -9.73
N TRP A 114 -16.07 5.78 -9.44
CA TRP A 114 -15.48 7.12 -9.32
C TRP A 114 -15.40 7.85 -10.65
N ASN A 115 -15.19 7.15 -11.77
CA ASN A 115 -15.27 7.77 -13.10
C ASN A 115 -16.69 8.26 -13.40
N LEU A 116 -17.69 7.47 -13.05
CA LEU A 116 -19.08 7.86 -13.22
C LEU A 116 -19.44 9.07 -12.32
N ALA A 117 -19.08 9.01 -11.04
CA ALA A 117 -19.33 10.08 -10.08
C ALA A 117 -18.63 11.42 -10.46
N ASP A 118 -17.45 11.32 -11.08
CA ASP A 118 -16.67 12.49 -11.53
C ASP A 118 -17.09 12.98 -12.93
N GLY A 119 -18.15 12.41 -13.54
CA GLY A 119 -18.59 12.78 -14.91
C GLY A 119 -17.56 12.42 -15.99
N MET A 120 -16.61 11.54 -15.70
CA MET A 120 -15.59 11.11 -16.64
C MET A 120 -16.14 9.99 -17.53
N THR A 121 -16.83 10.40 -18.60
CA THR A 121 -17.30 9.47 -19.64
C THR A 121 -16.12 9.04 -20.49
N GLY A 122 -15.50 7.95 -20.18
CA GLY A 122 -14.35 7.50 -20.91
C GLY A 122 -13.37 6.72 -20.05
N ARG A 123 -12.14 6.62 -20.49
CA ARG A 123 -11.15 5.69 -19.96
C ARG A 123 -10.12 6.39 -19.06
N ARG A 124 -10.57 7.16 -18.07
CA ARG A 124 -9.62 7.60 -17.04
C ARG A 124 -9.11 6.36 -16.29
N ARG A 125 -7.82 6.10 -16.39
CA ARG A 125 -7.18 5.13 -15.53
C ARG A 125 -7.10 5.70 -14.11
N VAL A 126 -7.56 4.93 -13.10
CA VAL A 126 -7.57 5.36 -11.70
C VAL A 126 -6.39 4.77 -10.93
N TRP A 127 -6.09 3.50 -11.15
CA TRP A 127 -5.08 2.79 -10.38
C TRP A 127 -3.91 2.31 -11.25
N TYR A 128 -2.70 2.36 -10.71
CA TYR A 128 -1.63 1.45 -11.10
C TYR A 128 -1.93 0.04 -10.59
N LYS A 129 -1.22 -0.95 -11.10
CA LYS A 129 -1.18 -2.27 -10.46
C LYS A 129 -0.55 -2.12 -9.08
N PHE A 130 -1.07 -2.87 -8.10
CA PHE A 130 -0.47 -2.89 -6.78
C PHE A 130 0.93 -3.51 -6.82
N THR A 131 1.73 -3.15 -5.85
CA THR A 131 3.04 -3.73 -5.58
C THR A 131 3.01 -4.43 -4.25
N ASP A 132 3.79 -5.51 -4.13
CA ASP A 132 3.91 -6.32 -2.94
C ASP A 132 5.37 -6.37 -2.50
N ARG A 133 5.58 -6.41 -1.20
CA ARG A 133 6.89 -6.64 -0.59
C ARG A 133 6.76 -7.64 0.54
N TRP A 134 7.48 -8.75 0.41
CA TRP A 134 7.50 -9.77 1.44
C TRP A 134 8.18 -9.27 2.72
N ILE A 135 7.54 -9.50 3.84
CA ILE A 135 8.04 -9.20 5.18
C ILE A 135 8.86 -10.39 5.67
N ARG A 136 10.13 -10.16 5.97
CA ARG A 136 11.12 -11.22 6.21
C ARG A 136 11.22 -11.66 7.65
N ASN A 137 10.97 -10.75 8.59
CA ASN A 137 11.14 -10.97 10.03
C ASN A 137 10.35 -9.90 10.82
N GLU A 138 10.37 -10.02 12.13
CA GLU A 138 9.67 -9.13 13.05
C GLU A 138 10.12 -7.67 12.92
N GLN A 139 11.42 -7.42 12.85
CA GLN A 139 11.95 -6.06 12.64
C GLN A 139 11.36 -5.42 11.38
N HIS A 140 11.34 -6.17 10.27
CA HIS A 140 10.78 -5.69 9.00
C HIS A 140 9.27 -5.47 9.09
N TYR A 141 8.56 -6.29 9.88
CA TYR A 141 7.13 -6.13 10.15
C TYR A 141 6.84 -4.81 10.87
N TYR A 142 7.52 -4.55 11.99
CA TYR A 142 7.30 -3.32 12.75
C TYR A 142 7.81 -2.07 12.03
N GLN A 143 8.87 -2.16 11.24
CA GLN A 143 9.27 -1.06 10.36
C GLN A 143 8.18 -0.72 9.33
N ALA A 144 7.56 -1.73 8.72
CA ALA A 144 6.44 -1.57 7.80
C ALA A 144 5.21 -0.96 8.50
N LEU A 145 4.86 -1.44 9.69
CA LEU A 145 3.77 -0.92 10.50
C LEU A 145 4.01 0.55 10.89
N ASN A 146 5.21 0.86 11.36
CA ASN A 146 5.60 2.22 11.72
C ASN A 146 5.57 3.17 10.51
N TYR A 147 6.00 2.68 9.35
CA TYR A 147 5.89 3.42 8.10
C TYR A 147 4.43 3.72 7.72
N ILE A 148 3.52 2.76 7.88
CA ILE A 148 2.07 2.94 7.69
C ILE A 148 1.56 4.06 8.61
N HIS A 149 1.87 4.00 9.90
CA HIS A 149 1.40 4.98 10.87
C HIS A 149 1.93 6.39 10.62
N TYR A 150 3.21 6.52 10.22
CA TYR A 150 3.85 7.81 9.96
C TYR A 150 3.67 8.33 8.53
N ASN A 151 3.09 7.55 7.64
CA ASN A 151 2.94 7.91 6.24
C ASN A 151 2.20 9.25 6.02
N PRO A 152 1.09 9.55 6.73
CA PRO A 152 0.43 10.86 6.61
C PRO A 152 1.29 12.04 7.07
N VAL A 153 2.16 11.84 8.05
CA VAL A 153 3.12 12.85 8.52
C VAL A 153 4.24 13.05 7.50
N LYS A 154 4.78 11.95 6.97
CA LYS A 154 5.80 11.97 5.90
C LYS A 154 5.34 12.79 4.69
N HIS A 155 4.07 12.67 4.31
CA HIS A 155 3.47 13.42 3.19
C HIS A 155 2.95 14.81 3.58
N GLY A 156 3.13 15.25 4.82
CA GLY A 156 2.73 16.57 5.27
C GLY A 156 1.22 16.80 5.40
N TYR A 157 0.41 15.74 5.38
CA TYR A 157 -1.05 15.88 5.56
C TYR A 157 -1.43 16.23 6.99
N VAL A 158 -0.68 15.74 7.96
CA VAL A 158 -0.84 16.02 9.39
C VAL A 158 0.52 16.12 10.07
N SER A 159 0.57 16.77 11.24
CA SER A 159 1.79 16.87 12.07
C SER A 159 1.92 15.74 13.11
N ASP A 160 0.89 14.93 13.27
CA ASP A 160 0.79 13.87 14.28
C ASP A 160 0.01 12.69 13.66
N PRO A 161 0.56 11.45 13.70
CA PRO A 161 -0.12 10.27 13.17
C PRO A 161 -1.55 10.08 13.69
N TYR A 162 -1.82 10.43 14.94
CA TYR A 162 -3.14 10.31 15.56
C TYR A 162 -4.21 11.25 14.96
N LYS A 163 -3.81 12.23 14.15
CA LYS A 163 -4.76 13.14 13.48
C LYS A 163 -5.26 12.62 12.14
N TRP A 164 -4.72 11.48 11.65
CA TRP A 164 -5.13 10.88 10.40
C TRP A 164 -6.08 9.72 10.64
N VAL A 165 -7.38 9.95 10.45
CA VAL A 165 -8.45 8.99 10.82
C VAL A 165 -8.45 7.71 9.97
N TRP A 166 -7.96 7.76 8.73
CA TRP A 166 -7.87 6.62 7.81
C TRP A 166 -6.58 5.80 8.00
N SER A 167 -6.33 5.40 9.23
CA SER A 167 -5.12 4.66 9.61
C SER A 167 -5.39 3.69 10.76
N SER A 168 -4.77 2.53 10.70
CA SER A 168 -4.77 1.54 11.77
C SER A 168 -4.14 2.03 13.07
N VAL A 169 -3.46 3.18 13.08
CA VAL A 169 -2.86 3.74 14.31
C VAL A 169 -3.87 3.87 15.44
N HIS A 170 -5.16 4.15 15.12
CA HIS A 170 -6.23 4.26 16.10
C HIS A 170 -6.56 2.92 16.74
N VAL A 171 -6.60 1.84 15.97
CA VAL A 171 -6.81 0.49 16.49
C VAL A 171 -5.70 0.11 17.48
N TYR A 172 -4.46 0.43 17.15
CA TYR A 172 -3.33 0.19 18.05
C TYR A 172 -3.37 1.09 19.27
N PHE A 173 -3.78 2.35 19.11
CA PHE A 173 -3.97 3.25 20.24
C PHE A 173 -5.00 2.71 21.24
N ASP A 174 -6.15 2.25 20.74
CA ASP A 174 -7.25 1.77 21.56
C ASP A 174 -6.95 0.40 22.22
N THR A 175 -6.21 -0.47 21.51
CA THR A 175 -5.96 -1.86 21.97
C THR A 175 -4.65 -2.03 22.74
N LYS A 176 -3.62 -1.28 22.41
CA LYS A 176 -2.27 -1.39 22.99
C LYS A 176 -1.85 -0.17 23.81
N GLY A 177 -2.46 0.97 23.55
CA GLY A 177 -2.17 2.23 24.22
C GLY A 177 -1.01 3.01 23.60
N ARG A 178 -0.93 4.29 24.03
CA ARG A 178 0.03 5.27 23.53
C ARG A 178 1.49 4.88 23.81
N ASP A 179 1.75 4.35 24.99
CA ASP A 179 3.13 4.03 25.41
C ASP A 179 3.69 2.87 24.61
N TRP A 180 2.87 1.87 24.30
CA TRP A 180 3.24 0.78 23.40
C TRP A 180 3.59 1.31 22.00
N LEU A 181 2.77 2.18 21.42
CA LEU A 181 3.04 2.79 20.12
C LEU A 181 4.37 3.55 20.12
N ARG A 182 4.61 4.38 21.15
CA ARG A 182 5.87 5.13 21.26
C ARG A 182 7.09 4.24 21.41
N ALA A 183 6.98 3.17 22.23
CA ALA A 183 8.04 2.19 22.40
C ALA A 183 8.35 1.48 21.06
N THR A 184 7.32 1.00 20.35
CA THR A 184 7.45 0.33 19.06
C THR A 184 8.06 1.25 18.00
N TRP A 185 7.64 2.51 17.92
CA TRP A 185 8.22 3.48 16.99
C TRP A 185 9.69 3.77 17.27
N LYS A 186 10.09 3.77 18.55
CA LYS A 186 11.48 3.97 18.96
C LYS A 186 12.34 2.73 18.72
N GLU A 187 11.81 1.55 19.01
CA GLU A 187 12.51 0.26 18.88
C GLU A 187 12.73 -0.14 17.42
N TYR A 188 11.75 0.13 16.56
CA TYR A 188 11.77 -0.22 15.14
C TYR A 188 11.70 1.02 14.24
N PRO A 189 12.73 1.87 14.23
CA PRO A 189 12.70 3.10 13.43
C PRO A 189 12.54 2.75 11.94
N ILE A 190 11.80 3.58 11.22
CA ILE A 190 11.49 3.39 9.79
C ILE A 190 12.78 3.28 8.96
N GLY A 191 13.80 4.08 9.31
CA GLY A 191 15.08 4.08 8.57
C GLY A 191 14.86 4.36 7.08
N ASN A 192 15.39 3.49 6.24
CA ASN A 192 15.26 3.58 4.78
C ASN A 192 14.03 2.83 4.22
N PHE A 193 13.15 2.30 5.09
CA PHE A 193 11.93 1.64 4.63
C PHE A 193 11.03 2.66 3.91
N GLY A 194 10.64 2.38 2.69
CA GLY A 194 9.82 3.28 1.89
C GLY A 194 10.55 4.44 1.21
N ALA A 195 11.87 4.52 1.29
CA ALA A 195 12.63 5.53 0.57
C ALA A 195 12.46 5.34 -0.94
N GLY A 196 12.05 6.41 -1.64
CA GLY A 196 11.85 6.42 -3.09
C GLY A 196 10.65 5.60 -3.60
N TRP A 197 9.66 5.28 -2.75
CA TRP A 197 8.50 4.50 -3.20
C TRP A 197 7.30 5.35 -3.60
N ASP A 198 7.17 6.51 -3.00
CA ASP A 198 5.99 7.38 -3.11
C ASP A 198 6.30 8.69 -3.87
N ASP A 199 7.50 8.79 -4.45
CA ASP A 199 7.98 9.94 -5.23
C ASP A 199 7.56 9.88 -6.71
#